data_914737d9b05261d50ca79e0fa1517a08
#
_entry.id   914737d9b05261d50ca79e0fa1517a08
#
_cell.length_a   1.000
_cell.length_b   1.000
_cell.length_c   1.000
_cell.angle_alpha   90.00
_cell.angle_beta   90.00
_cell.angle_gamma   90.00
#
_symmetry.space_group_name_H-M   'P 1'
#
loop_
_entity.id
_entity.type
_entity.pdbx_description
1 polymer ?
#
loop_
_entity_poly.entity_id
_entity_poly.type
_entity_poly.pdbx_seq_one_letter_code
_entity_poly.pdbx_strand_id
1 'polypeptide(L)'
;MIENKCSIFTKIFKMKLAIINGPNLNLLGTREPGIYGNQDFETFLEVLKEDFPKIYFSYFQSNIEGVIIDHLHKVGFEYDGILLNAGAYTHTSVAIGDALKAIDTPVIEIHLSNTFAREDFRHTSYITPVAKGLIVGFGLDSYRLGVHSFYEKTSLG
;
A
#
# COMPACT_ATOMS: atom_id res chain seq x y z
N MET A 1 39.31 -30.02 -8.96
CA MET A 1 38.87 -28.74 -8.34
C MET A 1 37.71 -28.21 -9.13
N ILE A 2 36.51 -28.39 -8.63
CA ILE A 2 35.26 -27.87 -9.25
C ILE A 2 34.92 -26.61 -8.47
N GLU A 3 35.18 -25.46 -9.11
CA GLU A 3 34.74 -24.16 -8.55
C GLU A 3 33.23 -24.06 -8.68
N ASN A 4 32.54 -24.17 -7.54
CA ASN A 4 31.16 -23.79 -7.40
C ASN A 4 31.02 -22.27 -7.58
N LYS A 5 30.76 -21.83 -8.79
CA LYS A 5 30.25 -20.47 -9.03
C LYS A 5 28.78 -20.43 -8.62
N CYS A 6 28.55 -20.18 -7.34
CA CYS A 6 27.25 -19.73 -6.85
C CYS A 6 27.08 -18.27 -7.32
N SER A 7 26.53 -18.11 -8.53
CA SER A 7 26.14 -16.80 -9.05
C SER A 7 24.90 -16.35 -8.27
N ILE A 8 25.12 -15.62 -7.18
CA ILE A 8 24.07 -14.86 -6.51
C ILE A 8 23.73 -13.70 -7.45
N PHE A 9 22.73 -13.88 -8.30
CA PHE A 9 22.12 -12.78 -9.02
C PHE A 9 21.52 -11.82 -8.01
N THR A 10 22.24 -10.80 -7.62
CA THR A 10 21.73 -9.70 -6.81
C THR A 10 20.69 -8.98 -7.66
N LYS A 11 19.40 -9.22 -7.37
CA LYS A 11 18.30 -8.54 -8.04
C LYS A 11 18.38 -7.06 -7.69
N ILE A 12 18.81 -6.22 -8.63
CA ILE A 12 18.89 -4.78 -8.43
C ILE A 12 17.50 -4.20 -8.62
N PHE A 13 16.87 -3.83 -7.52
CA PHE A 13 15.62 -3.07 -7.55
C PHE A 13 15.93 -1.59 -7.81
N LYS A 14 15.08 -0.97 -8.64
CA LYS A 14 15.18 0.46 -8.95
C LYS A 14 14.34 1.33 -8.01
N MET A 15 13.40 0.73 -7.30
CA MET A 15 12.43 1.41 -6.45
C MET A 15 12.02 0.52 -5.28
N LYS A 16 11.71 1.12 -4.13
CA LYS A 16 11.20 0.44 -2.94
C LYS A 16 9.83 1.03 -2.59
N LEU A 17 8.79 0.23 -2.65
CA LEU A 17 7.43 0.60 -2.23
C LEU A 17 6.99 -0.21 -1.02
N ALA A 18 6.43 0.46 -0.03
CA ALA A 18 5.78 -0.18 1.11
C ALA A 18 4.27 -0.22 0.89
N ILE A 19 3.67 -1.39 1.10
CA ILE A 19 2.22 -1.56 1.13
C ILE A 19 1.82 -1.79 2.58
N ILE A 20 0.94 -0.93 3.09
CA ILE A 20 0.45 -0.99 4.47
C ILE A 20 -1.05 -1.11 4.46
N ASN A 21 -1.56 -2.20 5.00
CA ASN A 21 -2.98 -2.50 5.11
C ASN A 21 -3.45 -2.44 6.57
N GLY A 22 -4.56 -1.78 6.77
CA GLY A 22 -5.22 -1.62 8.07
C GLY A 22 -6.21 -2.73 8.40
N PRO A 23 -7.18 -2.43 9.31
CA PRO A 23 -8.08 -3.41 9.88
C PRO A 23 -8.90 -4.18 8.85
N ASN A 24 -9.04 -5.46 9.11
CA ASN A 24 -9.87 -6.40 8.36
C ASN A 24 -9.36 -6.74 6.95
N LEU A 25 -8.29 -6.12 6.48
CA LEU A 25 -7.71 -6.43 5.17
C LEU A 25 -6.98 -7.79 5.14
N ASN A 26 -6.67 -8.34 6.30
CA ASN A 26 -6.24 -9.74 6.46
C ASN A 26 -7.35 -10.75 6.10
N LEU A 27 -8.61 -10.32 6.01
CA LEU A 27 -9.76 -11.15 5.68
C LEU A 27 -10.23 -10.98 4.22
N LEU A 28 -9.43 -10.35 3.37
CA LEU A 28 -9.73 -10.28 1.93
C LEU A 28 -9.85 -11.69 1.34
N GLY A 29 -10.83 -11.88 0.46
CA GLY A 29 -11.16 -13.18 -0.13
C GLY A 29 -12.12 -14.02 0.70
N THR A 30 -12.26 -13.77 2.00
CA THR A 30 -13.17 -14.48 2.89
C THR A 30 -14.35 -13.64 3.34
N ARG A 31 -14.19 -12.30 3.39
CA ARG A 31 -15.20 -11.34 3.83
C ARG A 31 -15.75 -10.53 2.67
N GLU A 32 -17.10 -10.41 2.62
CA GLU A 32 -17.83 -9.57 1.65
C GLU A 32 -17.30 -9.69 0.21
N PRO A 33 -17.31 -10.92 -0.41
CA PRO A 33 -16.74 -11.13 -1.74
C PRO A 33 -17.36 -10.24 -2.82
N GLY A 34 -18.63 -9.84 -2.66
CA GLY A 34 -19.35 -8.93 -3.57
C GLY A 34 -18.79 -7.49 -3.57
N ILE A 35 -18.06 -7.08 -2.52
CA ILE A 35 -17.46 -5.74 -2.40
C ILE A 35 -15.96 -5.77 -2.68
N TYR A 36 -15.25 -6.77 -2.14
CA TYR A 36 -13.78 -6.83 -2.14
C TYR A 36 -13.19 -7.90 -3.06
N GLY A 37 -14.03 -8.77 -3.67
CA GLY A 37 -13.59 -9.91 -4.49
C GLY A 37 -13.23 -11.15 -3.68
N ASN A 38 -12.87 -12.24 -4.39
CA ASN A 38 -12.58 -13.56 -3.81
C ASN A 38 -11.07 -13.84 -3.65
N GLN A 39 -10.21 -12.94 -4.10
CA GLN A 39 -8.76 -13.11 -4.04
C GLN A 39 -8.23 -12.57 -2.72
N ASP A 40 -7.38 -13.35 -2.03
CA ASP A 40 -6.64 -12.85 -0.89
C ASP A 40 -5.52 -11.88 -1.31
N PHE A 41 -5.05 -11.10 -0.36
CA PHE A 41 -4.06 -10.06 -0.66
C PHE A 41 -2.69 -10.65 -0.99
N GLU A 42 -2.32 -11.73 -0.34
CA GLU A 42 -1.02 -12.40 -0.54
C GLU A 42 -0.88 -12.91 -1.97
N THR A 43 -1.92 -13.56 -2.49
CA THR A 43 -1.96 -14.02 -3.90
C THR A 43 -1.87 -12.84 -4.87
N PHE A 44 -2.60 -11.76 -4.62
CA PHE A 44 -2.52 -10.54 -5.42
C PHE A 44 -1.12 -9.91 -5.38
N LEU A 45 -0.48 -9.89 -4.20
CA LEU A 45 0.87 -9.33 -4.03
C LEU A 45 1.91 -10.05 -4.88
N GLU A 46 1.82 -11.38 -5.01
CA GLU A 46 2.74 -12.14 -5.87
C GLU A 46 2.55 -11.76 -7.34
N VAL A 47 1.31 -11.62 -7.81
CA VAL A 47 1.03 -11.12 -9.17
C VAL A 47 1.58 -9.70 -9.36
N LEU A 48 1.40 -8.82 -8.37
CA LEU A 48 1.91 -7.46 -8.43
C LEU A 48 3.46 -7.41 -8.53
N LYS A 49 4.15 -8.30 -7.83
CA LYS A 49 5.61 -8.44 -7.92
C LYS A 49 6.08 -8.94 -9.30
N GLU A 50 5.29 -9.83 -9.93
CA GLU A 50 5.57 -10.31 -11.29
C GLU A 50 5.38 -9.19 -12.32
N ASP A 51 4.33 -8.38 -12.17
CA ASP A 51 4.04 -7.25 -13.05
C ASP A 51 5.10 -6.15 -12.95
N PHE A 52 5.73 -5.98 -11.78
CA PHE A 52 6.71 -4.93 -11.51
C PHE A 52 8.04 -5.49 -10.97
N PRO A 53 8.78 -6.29 -11.78
CA PRO A 53 9.95 -7.05 -11.31
C PRO A 53 11.14 -6.19 -10.86
N LYS A 54 11.13 -4.88 -11.16
CA LYS A 54 12.15 -3.91 -10.76
C LYS A 54 11.82 -3.15 -9.49
N ILE A 55 10.65 -3.42 -8.90
CA ILE A 55 10.21 -2.81 -7.64
C ILE A 55 10.38 -3.81 -6.51
N TYR A 56 10.99 -3.37 -5.41
CA TYR A 56 10.95 -4.09 -4.15
C TYR A 56 9.67 -3.71 -3.41
N PHE A 57 8.83 -4.67 -3.11
CA PHE A 57 7.64 -4.49 -2.28
C PHE A 57 7.86 -5.04 -0.88
N SER A 58 7.67 -4.21 0.14
CA SER A 58 7.38 -4.71 1.48
C SER A 58 5.87 -4.68 1.72
N TYR A 59 5.39 -5.64 2.47
CA TYR A 59 3.98 -5.73 2.84
C TYR A 59 3.83 -5.83 4.36
N PHE A 60 2.90 -5.07 4.89
CA PHE A 60 2.56 -5.07 6.30
C PHE A 60 1.05 -4.93 6.48
N GLN A 61 0.48 -5.67 7.41
CA GLN A 61 -0.94 -5.57 7.77
C GLN A 61 -1.08 -5.57 9.30
N SER A 62 -1.94 -4.71 9.82
CA SER A 62 -2.31 -4.73 11.23
C SER A 62 -3.72 -4.21 11.46
N ASN A 63 -4.40 -4.76 12.47
CA ASN A 63 -5.66 -4.25 12.97
C ASN A 63 -5.47 -3.19 14.08
N ILE A 64 -4.23 -2.95 14.51
CA ILE A 64 -3.90 -2.10 15.66
C ILE A 64 -3.33 -0.77 15.15
N GLU A 65 -4.01 0.34 15.50
CA GLU A 65 -3.67 1.68 15.05
C GLU A 65 -2.21 2.07 15.38
N GLY A 66 -1.79 1.90 16.63
CA GLY A 66 -0.44 2.24 17.08
C GLY A 66 0.65 1.44 16.35
N VAL A 67 0.37 0.17 16.04
CA VAL A 67 1.31 -0.69 15.28
C VAL A 67 1.43 -0.22 13.82
N ILE A 68 0.35 0.29 13.22
CA ILE A 68 0.39 0.91 11.89
C ILE A 68 1.26 2.18 11.94
N ILE A 69 1.10 3.01 12.97
CA ILE A 69 1.89 4.24 13.16
C ILE A 69 3.38 3.91 13.31
N ASP A 70 3.73 2.94 14.14
CA ASP A 70 5.12 2.51 14.32
C ASP A 70 5.72 2.02 13.00
N HIS A 71 4.92 1.30 12.19
CA HIS A 71 5.39 0.82 10.90
C HIS A 71 5.56 1.97 9.88
N LEU A 72 4.66 2.96 9.88
CA LEU A 72 4.81 4.18 9.06
C LEU A 72 6.12 4.92 9.40
N HIS A 73 6.44 5.07 10.69
CA HIS A 73 7.71 5.68 11.12
C HIS A 73 8.91 4.87 10.63
N LYS A 74 8.83 3.53 10.67
CA LYS A 74 9.91 2.63 10.22
C LYS A 74 10.24 2.78 8.73
N VAL A 75 9.22 2.90 7.86
CA VAL A 75 9.40 2.97 6.40
C VAL A 75 9.41 4.40 5.87
N GLY A 76 9.01 5.36 6.66
CA GLY A 76 8.71 6.73 6.26
C GLY A 76 9.90 7.58 5.80
N PHE A 77 11.15 7.06 5.90
CA PHE A 77 12.37 7.77 5.51
C PHE A 77 13.26 6.94 4.59
N GLU A 78 12.87 5.71 4.28
CA GLU A 78 13.74 4.77 3.54
C GLU A 78 13.13 4.26 2.24
N TYR A 79 11.86 4.52 2.00
CA TYR A 79 11.12 4.05 0.84
C TYR A 79 10.85 5.18 -0.15
N ASP A 80 10.67 4.83 -1.42
CA ASP A 80 10.33 5.78 -2.48
C ASP A 80 8.82 6.12 -2.48
N GLY A 81 8.02 5.27 -1.89
CA GLY A 81 6.57 5.49 -1.76
C GLY A 81 5.90 4.50 -0.82
N ILE A 82 4.75 4.90 -0.31
CA ILE A 82 3.86 4.09 0.52
C ILE A 82 2.48 4.03 -0.12
N LEU A 83 1.93 2.82 -0.28
CA LEU A 83 0.54 2.58 -0.61
C LEU A 83 -0.18 2.21 0.69
N LEU A 84 -1.00 3.12 1.20
CA LEU A 84 -1.68 2.98 2.49
C LEU A 84 -3.17 2.75 2.30
N ASN A 85 -3.66 1.60 2.71
CA ASN A 85 -5.08 1.35 2.92
C ASN A 85 -5.34 1.19 4.42
N ALA A 86 -5.62 2.28 5.10
CA ALA A 86 -5.83 2.29 6.53
C ALA A 86 -7.18 1.69 6.96
N GLY A 87 -8.02 1.25 6.00
CA GLY A 87 -9.34 0.73 6.27
C GLY A 87 -10.22 1.78 6.96
N ALA A 88 -10.96 1.38 7.98
CA ALA A 88 -11.84 2.28 8.73
C ALA A 88 -11.08 3.40 9.47
N TYR A 89 -9.81 3.21 9.79
CA TYR A 89 -9.01 4.26 10.44
C TYR A 89 -8.84 5.51 9.57
N THR A 90 -9.00 5.42 8.27
CA THR A 90 -9.06 6.60 7.39
C THR A 90 -10.08 7.63 7.88
N HIS A 91 -11.23 7.17 8.40
CA HIS A 91 -12.36 8.01 8.79
C HIS A 91 -12.31 8.45 10.25
N THR A 92 -11.38 7.93 11.07
CA THR A 92 -11.37 8.10 12.53
C THR A 92 -10.03 8.52 13.12
N SER A 93 -8.91 8.20 12.43
CA SER A 93 -7.58 8.35 13.02
C SER A 93 -6.90 9.67 12.64
N VAL A 94 -7.03 10.65 13.53
CA VAL A 94 -6.17 11.85 13.51
C VAL A 94 -4.70 11.46 13.69
N ALA A 95 -4.42 10.45 14.53
CA ALA A 95 -3.06 10.01 14.85
C ALA A 95 -2.32 9.45 13.61
N ILE A 96 -2.98 8.68 12.75
CA ILE A 96 -2.38 8.24 11.48
C ILE A 96 -2.13 9.45 10.56
N GLY A 97 -3.09 10.37 10.46
CA GLY A 97 -2.90 11.61 9.68
C GLY A 97 -1.68 12.41 10.15
N ASP A 98 -1.47 12.53 11.46
CA ASP A 98 -0.31 13.22 12.02
C ASP A 98 1.00 12.44 11.80
N ALA A 99 0.97 11.10 11.87
CA ALA A 99 2.11 10.27 11.54
C ALA A 99 2.56 10.48 10.08
N LEU A 100 1.61 10.62 9.16
CA LEU A 100 1.92 10.88 7.73
C LEU A 100 2.56 12.26 7.52
N LYS A 101 2.22 13.27 8.32
CA LYS A 101 2.88 14.59 8.28
C LYS A 101 4.32 14.54 8.80
N ALA A 102 4.64 13.57 9.64
CA ALA A 102 5.94 13.44 10.30
C ALA A 102 6.97 12.70 9.48
N ILE A 103 6.58 12.05 8.38
CA ILE A 103 7.47 11.27 7.50
C ILE A 103 7.70 11.98 6.16
N ASP A 104 8.81 11.64 5.49
CA ASP A 104 9.19 12.25 4.20
C ASP A 104 8.71 11.43 3.00
N THR A 105 8.53 10.11 3.17
CA THR A 105 8.11 9.24 2.08
C THR A 105 6.67 9.58 1.62
N PRO A 106 6.46 9.85 0.32
CA PRO A 106 5.14 10.19 -0.19
C PRO A 106 4.17 9.00 -0.08
N VAL A 107 2.93 9.31 0.30
CA VAL A 107 1.87 8.31 0.53
C VAL A 107 0.76 8.47 -0.50
N ILE A 108 0.33 7.37 -1.09
CA ILE A 108 -0.93 7.27 -1.83
C ILE A 108 -1.94 6.55 -0.96
N GLU A 109 -3.07 7.19 -0.69
CA GLU A 109 -4.19 6.56 0.01
C GLU A 109 -4.94 5.64 -0.95
N ILE A 110 -5.21 4.41 -0.51
CA ILE A 110 -5.85 3.35 -1.31
C ILE A 110 -7.13 2.88 -0.63
N HIS A 111 -8.21 2.77 -1.40
CA HIS A 111 -9.44 2.06 -1.02
C HIS A 111 -9.89 1.15 -2.15
N LEU A 112 -10.27 -0.08 -1.82
CA LEU A 112 -10.76 -1.05 -2.81
C LEU A 112 -12.14 -0.68 -3.31
N SER A 113 -13.04 -0.29 -2.40
CA SER A 113 -14.41 0.14 -2.74
C SER A 113 -14.46 1.64 -3.03
N ASN A 114 -15.48 2.06 -3.80
CA ASN A 114 -15.79 3.48 -3.92
C ASN A 114 -16.42 3.97 -2.61
N THR A 115 -15.63 4.64 -1.78
CA THR A 115 -16.05 5.14 -0.46
C THR A 115 -17.17 6.17 -0.57
N PHE A 116 -17.26 6.91 -1.69
CA PHE A 116 -18.31 7.90 -1.93
C PHE A 116 -19.68 7.29 -2.30
N ALA A 117 -19.71 6.00 -2.65
CA ALA A 117 -20.93 5.25 -2.88
C ALA A 117 -21.41 4.47 -1.64
N ARG A 118 -20.79 4.72 -0.49
CA ARG A 118 -21.09 4.04 0.78
C ARG A 118 -21.64 5.03 1.82
N GLU A 119 -21.61 4.65 3.10
CA GLU A 119 -22.15 5.43 4.21
C GLU A 119 -21.46 6.81 4.33
N ASP A 120 -22.21 7.84 4.69
CA ASP A 120 -21.76 9.24 4.71
C ASP A 120 -20.46 9.47 5.52
N PHE A 121 -20.25 8.73 6.63
CA PHE A 121 -19.04 8.86 7.42
C PHE A 121 -17.77 8.45 6.64
N ARG A 122 -17.90 7.69 5.55
CA ARG A 122 -16.79 7.29 4.69
C ARG A 122 -16.36 8.38 3.69
N HIS A 123 -17.11 9.46 3.62
CA HIS A 123 -16.75 10.61 2.78
C HIS A 123 -15.70 11.51 3.42
N THR A 124 -15.42 11.31 4.72
CA THR A 124 -14.37 12.06 5.44
C THR A 124 -13.11 11.20 5.56
N SER A 125 -11.96 11.78 5.25
CA SER A 125 -10.65 11.16 5.45
C SER A 125 -9.72 12.09 6.22
N TYR A 126 -9.04 11.58 7.24
CA TYR A 126 -7.92 12.24 7.91
C TYR A 126 -6.58 11.99 7.20
N ILE A 127 -6.56 11.11 6.20
CA ILE A 127 -5.37 10.73 5.43
C ILE A 127 -5.27 11.53 4.14
N THR A 128 -6.36 11.65 3.38
CA THR A 128 -6.38 12.34 2.07
C THR A 128 -5.74 13.72 2.09
N PRO A 129 -5.98 14.61 3.09
CA PRO A 129 -5.39 15.94 3.10
C PRO A 129 -3.86 15.96 3.19
N VAL A 130 -3.25 14.88 3.64
CA VAL A 130 -1.79 14.75 3.83
C VAL A 130 -1.15 13.74 2.88
N ALA A 131 -1.96 12.96 2.17
CA ALA A 131 -1.49 12.07 1.14
C ALA A 131 -1.15 12.83 -0.14
N LYS A 132 -0.27 12.25 -0.97
CA LYS A 132 0.05 12.76 -2.31
C LYS A 132 -1.11 12.58 -3.29
N GLY A 133 -1.95 11.57 -3.07
CA GLY A 133 -3.09 11.25 -3.89
C GLY A 133 -3.99 10.20 -3.26
N LEU A 134 -5.17 10.05 -3.83
CA LEU A 134 -6.21 9.12 -3.40
C LEU A 134 -6.67 8.28 -4.59
N ILE A 135 -6.75 6.96 -4.41
CA ILE A 135 -7.31 6.01 -5.38
C ILE A 135 -8.40 5.20 -4.69
N VAL A 136 -9.60 5.21 -5.26
CA VAL A 136 -10.78 4.54 -4.70
C VAL A 136 -11.55 3.78 -5.78
N GLY A 137 -12.08 2.61 -5.46
CA GLY A 137 -13.16 1.98 -6.23
C GLY A 137 -12.74 0.97 -7.30
N PHE A 138 -11.46 0.68 -7.47
CA PHE A 138 -10.97 -0.26 -8.49
C PHE A 138 -10.60 -1.64 -7.92
N GLY A 139 -11.11 -1.99 -6.74
CA GLY A 139 -10.76 -3.24 -6.08
C GLY A 139 -9.25 -3.34 -5.85
N LEU A 140 -8.67 -4.53 -6.02
CA LEU A 140 -7.23 -4.74 -5.88
C LEU A 140 -6.40 -3.97 -6.92
N ASP A 141 -6.97 -3.65 -8.08
CA ASP A 141 -6.29 -2.82 -9.09
C ASP A 141 -6.00 -1.40 -8.60
N SER A 142 -6.65 -0.93 -7.53
CA SER A 142 -6.30 0.34 -6.88
C SER A 142 -4.83 0.37 -6.45
N TYR A 143 -4.27 -0.75 -5.99
CA TYR A 143 -2.84 -0.85 -5.67
C TYR A 143 -1.97 -0.79 -6.93
N ARG A 144 -2.36 -1.47 -8.02
CA ARG A 144 -1.65 -1.42 -9.30
C ARG A 144 -1.57 0.01 -9.84
N LEU A 145 -2.68 0.74 -9.79
CA LEU A 145 -2.73 2.16 -10.16
C LEU A 145 -1.83 3.02 -9.26
N GLY A 146 -1.81 2.72 -7.95
CA GLY A 146 -0.90 3.37 -7.00
C GLY A 146 0.57 3.14 -7.34
N VAL A 147 0.95 1.93 -7.73
CA VAL A 147 2.31 1.61 -8.20
C VAL A 147 2.65 2.43 -9.45
N HIS A 148 1.75 2.50 -10.42
CA HIS A 148 1.97 3.31 -11.63
C HIS A 148 2.21 4.78 -11.32
N SER A 149 1.54 5.35 -10.31
CA SER A 149 1.73 6.76 -9.92
C SER A 149 3.16 7.09 -9.46
N PHE A 150 3.92 6.08 -9.02
CA PHE A 150 5.33 6.21 -8.68
C PHE A 150 6.25 5.80 -9.84
N TYR A 151 5.88 4.77 -10.58
CA TYR A 151 6.71 4.15 -11.61
C TYR A 151 6.94 5.05 -12.83
N GLU A 152 5.92 5.77 -13.29
CA GLU A 152 6.01 6.62 -14.48
C GLU A 152 6.91 7.85 -14.30
N LYS A 153 7.12 8.31 -13.07
CA LYS A 153 8.00 9.45 -12.80
C LYS A 153 9.48 9.17 -13.06
N THR A 154 9.88 7.90 -13.09
CA THR A 154 11.27 7.50 -13.35
C THR A 154 11.60 7.35 -14.84
N SER A 155 10.59 7.36 -15.70
CA SER A 155 10.74 7.20 -17.15
C SER A 155 10.70 8.53 -17.93
N LEU A 156 10.35 9.65 -17.27
CA LEU A 156 10.26 10.99 -17.88
C LEU A 156 11.40 11.93 -17.45
N GLY A 157 12.38 11.40 -16.75
CA GLY A 157 13.58 12.14 -16.29
C GLY A 157 14.79 11.88 -17.17
#